data_959c5a69b9845531f45114a00395c5ee
#
_entry.id   959c5a69b9845531f45114a00395c5ee
#
_cell.length_a   1.000
_cell.length_b   1.000
_cell.length_c   1.000
_cell.angle_alpha   90.00
_cell.angle_beta   90.00
_cell.angle_gamma   90.00
#
_symmetry.space_group_name_H-M   'P 1'
#
loop_
_entity.id
_entity.type
_entity.pdbx_description
1 polymer ?
#
loop_
_entity_poly.entity_id
_entity_poly.type
_entity_poly.pdbx_seq_one_letter_code
_entity_poly.pdbx_strand_id
1 'polypeptide(L)'
;MGIHRRAFAQFLAGFGLSVMAVPALAQEKTVEVSMGRAKMVFLPTSVTINVGDTVKWTNPAVVLHSVTFDPSMATKPGNVVLPAGVVPFDSGDMQQDSVFSHTFTTKGTYKYICKMHEGMGMIGSVIVS
;
A
#
# COMPACT_ATOMS: atom_id res chain seq x y z
N MET A 1 31.27 72.74 -23.87
CA MET A 1 30.24 72.20 -23.00
C MET A 1 30.14 70.72 -23.33
N GLY A 2 30.79 69.93 -22.55
CA GLY A 2 30.75 68.45 -22.71
C GLY A 2 29.65 67.85 -21.88
N ILE A 3 28.73 67.13 -22.51
CA ILE A 3 27.74 66.36 -21.84
C ILE A 3 28.32 64.94 -21.65
N HIS A 4 28.75 64.65 -20.43
CA HIS A 4 29.15 63.28 -20.08
C HIS A 4 27.93 62.43 -19.90
N ARG A 5 27.65 61.61 -20.91
CA ARG A 5 26.72 60.51 -20.75
C ARG A 5 27.40 59.41 -19.95
N ARG A 6 27.09 59.30 -18.68
CA ARG A 6 27.45 58.09 -17.89
C ARG A 6 26.60 56.99 -18.33
N ALA A 7 27.19 56.00 -18.99
CA ALA A 7 26.54 54.72 -19.23
C ALA A 7 26.40 53.96 -17.90
N PHE A 8 25.17 53.80 -17.43
CA PHE A 8 24.86 52.88 -16.34
C PHE A 8 24.92 51.47 -16.93
N ALA A 9 25.99 50.76 -16.62
CA ALA A 9 26.00 49.31 -16.86
C ALA A 9 25.10 48.67 -15.82
N GLN A 10 23.94 48.23 -16.23
CA GLN A 10 23.10 47.37 -15.41
C GLN A 10 23.72 45.98 -15.41
N PHE A 11 24.37 45.62 -14.31
CA PHE A 11 24.72 44.24 -14.04
C PHE A 11 23.40 43.50 -13.69
N LEU A 12 22.83 42.81 -14.66
CA LEU A 12 21.87 41.78 -14.40
C LEU A 12 22.64 40.63 -13.76
N ALA A 13 22.67 40.61 -12.42
CA ALA A 13 23.02 39.42 -11.68
C ALA A 13 21.93 38.36 -11.98
N GLY A 14 22.21 37.51 -12.95
CA GLY A 14 21.40 36.34 -13.18
C GLY A 14 21.46 35.47 -11.93
N PHE A 15 20.45 35.57 -11.08
CA PHE A 15 20.20 34.53 -10.09
C PHE A 15 19.85 33.27 -10.90
N GLY A 16 20.85 32.42 -11.15
CA GLY A 16 20.62 31.09 -11.59
C GLY A 16 19.87 30.36 -10.47
N LEU A 17 18.57 30.26 -10.57
CA LEU A 17 17.82 29.27 -9.77
C LEU A 17 18.38 27.92 -10.19
N SER A 18 19.31 27.40 -9.40
CA SER A 18 19.69 26.01 -9.45
C SER A 18 18.49 25.25 -8.92
N VAL A 19 17.59 24.83 -9.82
CA VAL A 19 16.54 23.88 -9.47
C VAL A 19 17.26 22.59 -9.20
N MET A 20 17.55 22.30 -7.94
CA MET A 20 17.91 20.96 -7.52
C MET A 20 16.72 20.08 -7.87
N ALA A 21 16.89 19.22 -8.88
CA ALA A 21 15.94 18.16 -9.12
C ALA A 21 15.92 17.28 -7.88
N VAL A 22 14.91 17.46 -7.01
CA VAL A 22 14.59 16.51 -5.96
C VAL A 22 14.24 15.23 -6.71
N PRO A 23 14.97 14.09 -6.46
CA PRO A 23 14.56 12.83 -7.05
C PRO A 23 13.09 12.64 -6.70
N ALA A 24 12.26 12.42 -7.73
CA ALA A 24 10.85 12.13 -7.53
C ALA A 24 10.77 10.97 -6.53
N LEU A 25 10.37 11.26 -5.29
CA LEU A 25 10.04 10.23 -4.32
C LEU A 25 8.98 9.37 -5.00
N ALA A 26 9.23 8.05 -5.07
CA ALA A 26 8.24 7.12 -5.57
C ALA A 26 6.94 7.40 -4.82
N GLN A 27 5.91 7.83 -5.57
CA GLN A 27 4.64 8.19 -5.00
C GLN A 27 3.99 6.95 -4.42
N GLU A 28 3.67 6.97 -3.14
CA GLU A 28 2.93 5.92 -2.46
C GLU A 28 1.59 5.69 -3.17
N LYS A 29 1.25 4.43 -3.37
CA LYS A 29 0.02 4.02 -4.03
C LYS A 29 -0.88 3.28 -3.07
N THR A 30 -2.17 3.36 -3.32
CA THR A 30 -3.17 2.50 -2.69
C THR A 30 -3.69 1.51 -3.73
N VAL A 31 -3.55 0.23 -3.43
CA VAL A 31 -4.08 -0.86 -4.25
C VAL A 31 -5.31 -1.43 -3.58
N GLU A 32 -6.39 -1.62 -4.33
CA GLU A 32 -7.65 -2.11 -3.81
C GLU A 32 -7.80 -3.60 -4.03
N VAL A 33 -8.28 -4.28 -2.99
CA VAL A 33 -8.70 -5.69 -3.01
C VAL A 33 -10.15 -5.75 -2.57
N SER A 34 -10.99 -6.35 -3.40
CA SER A 34 -12.39 -6.60 -3.07
C SER A 34 -12.57 -8.04 -2.60
N MET A 35 -13.47 -8.24 -1.66
CA MET A 35 -13.90 -9.58 -1.27
C MET A 35 -15.06 -10.01 -2.14
N GLY A 36 -15.08 -11.29 -2.54
CA GLY A 36 -16.12 -11.81 -3.43
C GLY A 36 -17.50 -11.76 -2.81
N ARG A 37 -18.51 -11.39 -3.60
CA ARG A 37 -19.92 -11.38 -3.17
C ARG A 37 -20.53 -12.77 -3.11
N ALA A 38 -20.24 -13.59 -4.13
CA ALA A 38 -20.78 -14.93 -4.27
C ALA A 38 -19.76 -16.03 -4.00
N LYS A 39 -18.48 -15.71 -4.14
CA LYS A 39 -17.35 -16.64 -3.91
C LYS A 39 -16.52 -16.16 -2.74
N MET A 40 -16.03 -17.08 -1.94
CA MET A 40 -15.15 -16.80 -0.81
C MET A 40 -13.71 -16.63 -1.29
N VAL A 41 -13.44 -15.48 -1.92
CA VAL A 41 -12.14 -15.14 -2.55
C VAL A 41 -11.79 -13.69 -2.30
N PHE A 42 -10.48 -13.40 -2.33
CA PHE A 42 -9.95 -12.04 -2.47
C PHE A 42 -9.74 -11.74 -3.96
N LEU A 43 -10.14 -10.55 -4.41
CA LEU A 43 -10.07 -10.13 -5.81
C LEU A 43 -9.29 -8.81 -5.95
N PRO A 44 -8.09 -8.80 -6.52
CA PRO A 44 -7.32 -9.96 -6.98
C PRO A 44 -6.78 -10.80 -5.81
N THR A 45 -6.49 -12.06 -6.07
CA THR A 45 -5.96 -12.98 -5.04
C THR A 45 -4.54 -12.61 -4.62
N SER A 46 -3.75 -12.07 -5.53
CA SER A 46 -2.37 -11.65 -5.29
C SER A 46 -2.15 -10.24 -5.83
N VAL A 47 -1.47 -9.41 -5.05
CA VAL A 47 -1.05 -8.06 -5.46
C VAL A 47 0.44 -7.90 -5.22
N THR A 48 1.10 -7.16 -6.11
CA THR A 48 2.49 -6.76 -5.97
C THR A 48 2.55 -5.25 -5.78
N ILE A 49 3.20 -4.82 -4.72
CA ILE A 49 3.32 -3.41 -4.33
C ILE A 49 4.78 -3.07 -4.00
N ASN A 50 5.07 -1.80 -3.83
CA ASN A 50 6.35 -1.32 -3.32
C ASN A 50 6.27 -1.02 -1.83
N VAL A 51 7.42 -1.00 -1.17
CA VAL A 51 7.53 -0.53 0.22
C VAL A 51 6.92 0.88 0.33
N GLY A 52 6.06 1.07 1.31
CA GLY A 52 5.33 2.32 1.55
C GLY A 52 3.94 2.36 0.94
N ASP A 53 3.62 1.43 0.04
CA ASP A 53 2.29 1.34 -0.54
C ASP A 53 1.27 0.76 0.47
N THR A 54 0.01 1.10 0.24
CA THR A 54 -1.11 0.67 1.06
C THR A 54 -2.00 -0.29 0.26
N VAL A 55 -2.47 -1.34 0.90
CA VAL A 55 -3.56 -2.18 0.38
C VAL A 55 -4.82 -1.86 1.16
N LYS A 56 -5.90 -1.68 0.43
CA LYS A 56 -7.23 -1.39 0.96
C LYS A 56 -8.17 -2.52 0.59
N TRP A 57 -8.71 -3.20 1.59
CA TRP A 57 -9.70 -4.26 1.41
C TRP A 57 -11.09 -3.72 1.67
N THR A 58 -12.04 -4.10 0.82
CA THR A 58 -13.45 -3.75 0.97
C THR A 58 -14.30 -5.01 0.90
N ASN A 59 -15.25 -5.15 1.82
CA ASN A 59 -16.21 -6.24 1.80
C ASN A 59 -17.56 -5.78 1.24
N PRO A 60 -17.87 -6.02 -0.05
CA PRO A 60 -19.18 -5.69 -0.60
C PRO A 60 -20.26 -6.76 -0.34
N ALA A 61 -19.87 -7.90 0.26
CA ALA A 61 -20.75 -9.03 0.50
C ALA A 61 -21.53 -8.89 1.81
N VAL A 62 -22.70 -9.54 1.86
CA VAL A 62 -23.50 -9.60 3.10
C VAL A 62 -22.90 -10.54 4.14
N VAL A 63 -22.05 -11.47 3.71
CA VAL A 63 -21.34 -12.38 4.63
C VAL A 63 -20.16 -11.68 5.28
N LEU A 64 -19.85 -12.08 6.52
CA LEU A 64 -18.67 -11.57 7.21
C LEU A 64 -17.39 -12.11 6.55
N HIS A 65 -16.42 -11.25 6.44
CA HIS A 65 -15.06 -11.58 6.04
C HIS A 65 -14.04 -11.02 7.02
N SER A 66 -12.81 -11.41 6.89
CA SER A 66 -11.68 -10.81 7.60
C SER A 66 -10.44 -10.74 6.71
N VAL A 67 -9.51 -9.88 7.09
CA VAL A 67 -8.16 -9.82 6.53
C VAL A 67 -7.21 -10.17 7.66
N THR A 68 -6.73 -11.40 7.67
CA THR A 68 -6.02 -11.93 8.83
C THR A 68 -4.58 -12.29 8.46
N PHE A 69 -3.66 -11.50 9.00
CA PHE A 69 -2.20 -11.69 8.89
C PHE A 69 -1.61 -12.17 10.22
N ASP A 70 -2.34 -13.03 10.91
CA ASP A 70 -1.92 -13.61 12.20
C ASP A 70 -1.97 -15.13 12.13
N PRO A 71 -0.81 -15.82 12.15
CA PRO A 71 -0.76 -17.27 12.08
C PRO A 71 -1.51 -17.97 13.24
N SER A 72 -1.60 -17.30 14.39
CA SER A 72 -2.30 -17.86 15.57
C SER A 72 -3.81 -17.97 15.38
N MET A 73 -4.36 -17.21 14.43
CA MET A 73 -5.79 -17.23 14.09
C MET A 73 -6.11 -18.19 12.95
N ALA A 74 -5.10 -18.82 12.34
CA ALA A 74 -5.28 -19.74 11.25
C ALA A 74 -5.51 -21.17 11.76
N THR A 75 -6.40 -21.92 11.12
CA THR A 75 -6.55 -23.34 11.34
C THR A 75 -5.28 -24.11 10.92
N LYS A 76 -4.68 -23.65 9.80
CA LYS A 76 -3.36 -24.11 9.35
C LYS A 76 -2.40 -22.91 9.38
N PRO A 77 -1.49 -22.81 10.38
CA PRO A 77 -0.61 -21.66 10.51
C PRO A 77 0.21 -21.32 9.26
N GLY A 78 0.57 -22.33 8.45
CA GLY A 78 1.26 -22.15 7.17
C GLY A 78 0.45 -21.41 6.09
N ASN A 79 -0.84 -21.18 6.30
CA ASN A 79 -1.65 -20.36 5.41
C ASN A 79 -1.43 -18.85 5.65
N VAL A 80 -0.78 -18.47 6.73
CA VAL A 80 -0.35 -17.10 7.00
C VAL A 80 1.17 -17.07 6.99
N VAL A 81 1.75 -16.23 6.15
CA VAL A 81 3.19 -16.04 6.04
C VAL A 81 3.50 -14.56 6.20
N LEU A 82 4.44 -14.26 7.09
CA LEU A 82 4.94 -12.91 7.33
C LEU A 82 6.46 -12.90 7.16
N PRO A 83 7.03 -11.85 6.56
CA PRO A 83 8.48 -11.65 6.61
C PRO A 83 8.98 -11.55 8.05
N ALA A 84 10.26 -11.89 8.25
CA ALA A 84 10.89 -11.83 9.57
C ALA A 84 10.75 -10.42 10.19
N GLY A 85 10.36 -10.37 11.46
CA GLY A 85 10.22 -9.13 12.22
C GLY A 85 8.90 -8.39 12.02
N VAL A 86 8.04 -8.86 11.13
CA VAL A 86 6.71 -8.25 10.94
C VAL A 86 5.77 -8.72 12.04
N VAL A 87 5.16 -7.76 12.74
CA VAL A 87 4.17 -8.06 13.78
C VAL A 87 2.86 -8.51 13.13
N PRO A 88 2.28 -9.63 13.59
CA PRO A 88 0.97 -10.08 13.11
C PRO A 88 -0.12 -9.02 13.31
N PHE A 89 -1.08 -8.99 12.40
CA PHE A 89 -2.22 -8.08 12.48
C PHE A 89 -3.48 -8.71 11.86
N ASP A 90 -4.63 -8.18 12.23
CA ASP A 90 -5.95 -8.66 11.83
C ASP A 90 -6.92 -7.49 11.69
N SER A 91 -7.79 -7.56 10.70
CA SER A 91 -8.83 -6.53 10.49
C SER A 91 -9.96 -6.56 11.52
N GLY A 92 -10.13 -7.68 12.23
CA GLY A 92 -11.39 -8.01 12.87
C GLY A 92 -12.44 -8.45 11.85
N ASP A 93 -13.65 -8.70 12.33
CA ASP A 93 -14.77 -9.09 11.48
C ASP A 93 -15.24 -7.89 10.65
N MET A 94 -15.31 -8.08 9.34
CA MET A 94 -15.72 -7.06 8.40
C MET A 94 -17.14 -7.34 7.91
N GLN A 95 -18.06 -6.50 8.33
CA GLN A 95 -19.45 -6.50 7.83
C GLN A 95 -19.50 -5.96 6.40
N GLN A 96 -20.69 -6.05 5.78
CA GLN A 96 -20.90 -5.43 4.47
C GLN A 96 -20.47 -3.96 4.47
N ASP A 97 -19.77 -3.57 3.41
CA ASP A 97 -19.23 -2.22 3.18
C ASP A 97 -18.11 -1.77 4.15
N SER A 98 -17.64 -2.67 5.01
CA SER A 98 -16.45 -2.42 5.82
C SER A 98 -15.19 -2.32 4.97
N VAL A 99 -14.28 -1.48 5.42
CA VAL A 99 -13.00 -1.21 4.79
C VAL A 99 -11.89 -1.43 5.81
N PHE A 100 -10.80 -2.07 5.39
CA PHE A 100 -9.57 -2.21 6.15
C PHE A 100 -8.39 -1.84 5.26
N SER A 101 -7.47 -1.05 5.79
CA SER A 101 -6.26 -0.64 5.07
C SER A 101 -5.02 -0.93 5.89
N HIS A 102 -3.93 -1.32 5.21
CA HIS A 102 -2.63 -1.51 5.84
C HIS A 102 -1.54 -1.02 4.90
N THR A 103 -0.59 -0.26 5.46
CA THR A 103 0.61 0.22 4.76
C THR A 103 1.75 -0.74 5.03
N PHE A 104 2.38 -1.23 3.96
CA PHE A 104 3.43 -2.25 4.03
C PHE A 104 4.80 -1.58 3.97
N THR A 105 5.57 -1.68 5.05
CA THR A 105 6.89 -1.05 5.18
C THR A 105 8.05 -2.03 5.13
N THR A 106 7.79 -3.33 5.12
CA THR A 106 8.79 -4.39 5.09
C THR A 106 8.66 -5.22 3.81
N LYS A 107 9.75 -5.33 3.07
CA LYS A 107 9.84 -6.19 1.87
C LYS A 107 9.59 -7.65 2.20
N GLY A 108 9.02 -8.36 1.26
CA GLY A 108 8.85 -9.79 1.33
C GLY A 108 7.50 -10.25 0.82
N THR A 109 7.26 -11.54 0.97
CA THR A 109 6.00 -12.17 0.59
C THR A 109 5.15 -12.37 1.84
N TYR A 110 3.94 -11.85 1.77
CA TYR A 110 2.90 -12.00 2.79
C TYR A 110 1.80 -12.90 2.24
N LYS A 111 1.35 -13.83 3.04
CA LYS A 111 0.19 -14.66 2.75
C LYS A 111 -0.80 -14.48 3.90
N TYR A 112 -2.07 -14.31 3.58
CA TYR A 112 -3.12 -14.01 4.56
C TYR A 112 -4.40 -14.76 4.24
N ILE A 113 -5.31 -14.79 5.18
CA ILE A 113 -6.56 -15.54 5.11
C ILE A 113 -7.76 -14.66 5.47
N CYS A 114 -8.95 -15.11 5.07
CA CYS A 114 -10.19 -14.82 5.77
C CYS A 114 -10.41 -15.94 6.78
N LYS A 115 -10.40 -15.64 8.06
CA LYS A 115 -10.46 -16.68 9.10
C LYS A 115 -11.76 -17.51 9.08
N MET A 116 -12.88 -16.92 8.66
CA MET A 116 -14.14 -17.63 8.54
C MET A 116 -14.20 -18.55 7.33
N HIS A 117 -13.42 -18.31 6.29
CA HIS A 117 -13.49 -19.01 5.03
C HIS A 117 -12.15 -19.64 4.61
N GLU A 118 -11.22 -19.76 5.55
CA GLU A 118 -9.92 -20.40 5.30
C GLU A 118 -10.10 -21.81 4.73
N GLY A 119 -11.00 -22.60 5.31
CA GLY A 119 -11.29 -23.95 4.85
C GLY A 119 -11.89 -24.02 3.45
N MET A 120 -12.40 -22.91 2.93
CA MET A 120 -12.92 -22.78 1.56
C MET A 120 -11.85 -22.23 0.59
N GLY A 121 -10.62 -22.07 1.05
CA GLY A 121 -9.53 -21.56 0.24
C GLY A 121 -9.48 -20.04 0.08
N MET A 122 -10.12 -19.29 0.96
CA MET A 122 -10.06 -17.82 0.92
C MET A 122 -8.74 -17.33 1.50
N ILE A 123 -7.74 -17.39 0.64
CA ILE A 123 -6.34 -17.08 0.93
C ILE A 123 -5.83 -16.10 -0.12
N GLY A 124 -5.11 -15.09 0.31
CA GLY A 124 -4.52 -14.11 -0.59
C GLY A 124 -3.04 -13.89 -0.31
N SER A 125 -2.38 -13.12 -1.16
CA SER A 125 -1.00 -12.74 -0.97
C SER A 125 -0.73 -11.28 -1.34
N VAL A 126 0.23 -10.69 -0.65
CA VAL A 126 0.80 -9.38 -0.96
C VAL A 126 2.29 -9.56 -1.10
N ILE A 127 2.83 -9.17 -2.24
CA ILE A 127 4.27 -9.21 -2.53
C ILE A 127 4.78 -7.77 -2.47
N VAL A 128 5.68 -7.49 -1.54
CA VAL A 128 6.25 -6.17 -1.30
C VAL A 128 7.69 -6.14 -1.80
N SER A 129 7.90 -5.33 -2.80
CA SER A 129 9.23 -5.16 -3.46
C SER A 129 10.01 -3.97 -2.92
#